data_6d77c80cd5d1ea4446ff9b3da625e602
#
_entry.id   6d77c80cd5d1ea4446ff9b3da625e602
#
_cell.length_a   1.000
_cell.length_b   1.000
_cell.length_c   1.000
_cell.angle_alpha   90.00
_cell.angle_beta   90.00
_cell.angle_gamma   90.00
#
_symmetry.space_group_name_H-M   'P 1'
#
loop_
_entity.id
_entity.type
_entity.pdbx_description
1 polymer ?
#
loop_
_entity_poly.entity_id
_entity_poly.type
_entity_poly.pdbx_seq_one_letter_code
_entity_poly.pdbx_strand_id
1 'polypeptide(L)'
;MRTKNSTIGFIMLLAASVFVSCRECPDIDVRYTFTDGTDTTVTIQATPYSSGVDNGRDCYRIAFQKNDLTDVASVEIIPEFGRAKVGDEGYFLNAEGLLTRFLERKEDCMYRTEYNDLGLAGYKNSDEAWVAILKSLDLECREYTKYENGEYTMSLKYDIEHCGVYEPLIVDFYRLADGDANYSGMARKFREYMIANDLMPEPIRERVKDSEILKYAIEAPEIRIRQAWKPAPSPIPHQTLETEPPMHAALTFEQVEDIVDELKRQGVEKAELCLVGWKLRGHDGRDPDIFPVEPALGGEEALRKLIKKGQSEGYMMVGHTNHTDIYSISQEWKDGKYVCKNPDGSLQKKWRFSGGLMYNLCYKPSYEFYMRDEPKVAALGFRGMEFVDVMAMVTPHECYDPEHPLNRRQAAEYAVKMMSGLRDMFGGSQSEGCHYFAAKSVDFAMYSTMKMAHPQKKDIIDAHVPVWQIVFHGYILSNPASETVNYNIKEPYYKLRFIEAGGRPLYYFYSKFMNNGNNWMGEVDLSYKDREDLQNSVKVIKEGFDEYQPMSYLQYETLDNHEEIAPGVTCSTFSDGSMIICNYTNKVFRFKDSEVQAEDYLVIKPE
;
A
#
# COMPACT_ATOMS: atom_id res chain seq x y z
N MET A 1 -34.84 -1.00 42.65
CA MET A 1 -35.47 -0.93 41.33
C MET A 1 -35.61 0.54 40.95
N ARG A 2 -34.65 1.08 40.18
CA ARG A 2 -34.75 2.38 39.52
C ARG A 2 -34.55 2.12 38.04
N THR A 3 -35.57 2.37 37.27
CA THR A 3 -35.70 2.15 35.83
C THR A 3 -34.70 3.03 35.06
N LYS A 4 -33.78 2.36 34.34
CA LYS A 4 -32.94 2.99 33.30
C LYS A 4 -33.76 3.17 32.00
N ASN A 5 -34.48 4.25 31.86
CA ASN A 5 -35.17 4.64 30.64
C ASN A 5 -34.86 6.11 30.29
N SER A 6 -33.57 6.43 30.05
CA SER A 6 -33.25 7.83 29.71
C SER A 6 -32.24 8.03 28.57
N THR A 7 -31.66 6.98 28.01
CA THR A 7 -30.61 7.14 26.98
C THR A 7 -31.15 7.09 25.53
N ILE A 8 -32.23 6.38 25.28
CA ILE A 8 -32.84 6.29 23.93
C ILE A 8 -33.52 7.60 23.49
N GLY A 9 -33.92 8.44 24.45
CA GLY A 9 -34.60 9.71 24.15
C GLY A 9 -33.72 10.84 23.63
N PHE A 10 -32.38 10.75 23.78
CA PHE A 10 -31.48 11.87 23.41
C PHE A 10 -30.97 11.80 21.95
N ILE A 11 -30.88 10.59 21.38
CA ILE A 11 -30.44 10.44 19.97
C ILE A 11 -31.55 10.87 18.99
N MET A 12 -32.81 10.75 19.36
CA MET A 12 -33.93 11.20 18.53
C MET A 12 -34.11 12.75 18.45
N LEU A 13 -33.50 13.54 19.32
CA LEU A 13 -33.71 14.99 19.35
C LEU A 13 -32.72 15.80 18.51
N LEU A 14 -31.56 15.22 18.11
CA LEU A 14 -30.57 15.96 17.28
C LEU A 14 -30.79 15.76 15.76
N ALA A 15 -31.58 14.78 15.34
CA ALA A 15 -31.99 14.61 13.93
C ALA A 15 -33.14 15.54 13.50
N ALA A 16 -33.69 16.38 14.40
CA ALA A 16 -34.91 17.19 14.18
C ALA A 16 -34.67 18.64 13.77
N SER A 17 -33.46 19.05 13.40
CA SER A 17 -33.21 20.42 12.93
C SER A 17 -32.94 20.45 11.43
N VAL A 18 -33.94 21.00 10.73
CA VAL A 18 -33.98 21.40 9.30
C VAL A 18 -34.31 20.30 8.32
N PHE A 19 -35.53 19.80 8.33
CA PHE A 19 -36.13 19.20 7.14
C PHE A 19 -36.40 20.28 6.07
N VAL A 20 -35.39 20.68 5.33
CA VAL A 20 -35.60 21.06 3.93
C VAL A 20 -35.59 19.78 3.16
N SER A 21 -36.74 19.27 2.75
CA SER A 21 -36.87 18.13 1.87
C SER A 21 -36.12 18.40 0.56
N CYS A 22 -34.83 18.07 0.52
CA CYS A 22 -34.07 18.05 -0.71
C CYS A 22 -34.38 16.71 -1.39
N ARG A 23 -35.13 16.70 -2.48
CA ARG A 23 -35.53 15.49 -3.24
C ARG A 23 -34.33 14.73 -3.84
N GLU A 24 -33.11 15.24 -3.70
CA GLU A 24 -31.87 14.71 -4.28
C GLU A 24 -30.85 14.25 -3.24
N CYS A 25 -31.14 14.39 -1.94
CA CYS A 25 -30.22 13.98 -0.89
C CYS A 25 -30.33 12.48 -0.65
N PRO A 26 -29.20 11.71 -0.73
CA PRO A 26 -29.24 10.27 -0.57
C PRO A 26 -29.61 9.88 0.88
N ASP A 27 -30.42 8.81 0.98
CA ASP A 27 -30.73 8.16 2.24
C ASP A 27 -29.58 7.25 2.67
N ILE A 28 -29.20 7.35 3.93
CA ILE A 28 -28.09 6.59 4.53
C ILE A 28 -28.63 5.84 5.74
N ASP A 29 -28.58 4.53 5.72
CA ASP A 29 -28.83 3.71 6.92
C ASP A 29 -27.58 3.70 7.78
N VAL A 30 -27.73 4.07 9.03
CA VAL A 30 -26.67 4.06 10.03
C VAL A 30 -27.04 3.06 11.12
N ARG A 31 -26.26 1.98 11.21
CA ARG A 31 -26.39 0.98 12.26
C ARG A 31 -25.38 1.28 13.35
N TYR A 32 -25.87 1.46 14.56
CA TYR A 32 -25.05 1.58 15.77
C TYR A 32 -25.07 0.25 16.53
N THR A 33 -23.87 -0.21 16.92
CA THR A 33 -23.71 -1.24 17.96
C THR A 33 -23.18 -0.54 19.19
N PHE A 34 -23.89 -0.66 20.32
CA PHE A 34 -23.48 -0.05 21.58
C PHE A 34 -22.57 -0.96 22.40
N THR A 35 -21.83 -0.39 23.35
CA THR A 35 -20.92 -1.13 24.23
C THR A 35 -21.62 -2.13 25.15
N ASP A 36 -22.94 -2.02 25.34
CA ASP A 36 -23.77 -2.99 26.05
C ASP A 36 -24.27 -4.15 25.17
N GLY A 37 -23.86 -4.19 23.87
CA GLY A 37 -24.21 -5.20 22.89
C GLY A 37 -25.57 -5.00 22.23
N THR A 38 -26.27 -3.90 22.46
CA THR A 38 -27.52 -3.57 21.76
C THR A 38 -27.24 -2.91 20.41
N ASP A 39 -28.14 -3.14 19.43
CA ASP A 39 -28.07 -2.55 18.09
C ASP A 39 -29.26 -1.64 17.82
N THR A 40 -29.02 -0.61 17.03
CA THR A 40 -30.10 0.24 16.47
C THR A 40 -29.74 0.67 15.06
N THR A 41 -30.74 0.77 14.18
CA THR A 41 -30.55 1.31 12.82
C THR A 41 -31.46 2.52 12.64
N VAL A 42 -30.92 3.60 12.13
CA VAL A 42 -31.67 4.82 11.77
C VAL A 42 -31.35 5.19 10.34
N THR A 43 -32.35 5.64 9.59
CA THR A 43 -32.15 6.21 8.25
C THR A 43 -32.04 7.74 8.41
N ILE A 44 -30.96 8.32 7.90
CA ILE A 44 -30.72 9.75 7.85
C ILE A 44 -30.50 10.21 6.41
N GLN A 45 -30.75 11.47 6.10
CA GLN A 45 -30.37 12.07 4.82
C GLN A 45 -29.00 12.71 4.92
N ALA A 46 -28.11 12.42 3.95
CA ALA A 46 -26.87 13.16 3.84
C ALA A 46 -27.16 14.62 3.44
N THR A 47 -26.41 15.56 4.00
CA THR A 47 -26.65 16.98 3.76
C THR A 47 -25.77 17.50 2.62
N PRO A 48 -26.31 18.35 1.70
CA PRO A 48 -25.48 18.99 0.69
C PRO A 48 -24.31 19.73 1.34
N TYR A 49 -23.13 19.54 0.80
CA TYR A 49 -21.89 20.11 1.32
C TYR A 49 -21.06 20.72 0.20
N SER A 50 -20.52 21.92 0.44
CA SER A 50 -19.57 22.56 -0.47
C SER A 50 -18.22 22.66 0.21
N SER A 51 -17.20 22.04 -0.37
CA SER A 51 -15.82 22.10 0.12
C SER A 51 -15.09 23.40 -0.24
N GLY A 52 -15.73 24.29 -1.04
CA GLY A 52 -15.08 25.46 -1.62
C GLY A 52 -14.17 25.14 -2.82
N VAL A 53 -13.83 23.87 -3.03
CA VAL A 53 -13.07 23.37 -4.17
C VAL A 53 -14.03 22.82 -5.26
N ASP A 54 -15.13 22.23 -4.82
CA ASP A 54 -16.22 21.80 -5.70
C ASP A 54 -17.24 22.93 -5.85
N ASN A 55 -17.79 23.09 -7.06
CA ASN A 55 -18.89 24.02 -7.33
C ASN A 55 -20.21 23.66 -6.59
N GLY A 56 -20.13 22.86 -5.53
CA GLY A 56 -21.14 22.57 -4.53
C GLY A 56 -22.37 21.79 -5.00
N ARG A 57 -22.34 21.19 -6.18
CA ARG A 57 -23.56 20.63 -6.78
C ARG A 57 -23.79 19.14 -6.51
N ASP A 58 -22.72 18.36 -6.21
CA ASP A 58 -22.83 16.90 -6.14
C ASP A 58 -22.04 16.29 -4.98
N CYS A 59 -21.87 17.02 -3.88
CA CYS A 59 -21.26 16.50 -2.65
C CYS A 59 -22.27 16.53 -1.49
N TYR A 60 -22.36 15.42 -0.78
CA TYR A 60 -23.24 15.23 0.38
C TYR A 60 -22.43 14.71 1.56
N ARG A 61 -22.67 15.22 2.74
CA ARG A 61 -21.92 14.87 3.95
C ARG A 61 -22.80 14.24 5.01
N ILE A 62 -22.26 13.22 5.67
CA ILE A 62 -22.68 12.82 7.02
C ILE A 62 -21.57 13.15 8.00
N ALA A 63 -21.96 13.60 9.21
CA ALA A 63 -21.01 13.96 10.26
C ALA A 63 -21.60 13.65 11.64
N PHE A 64 -20.84 12.93 12.47
CA PHE A 64 -21.14 12.64 13.86
C PHE A 64 -20.07 13.27 14.74
N GLN A 65 -20.49 14.07 15.71
CA GLN A 65 -19.55 14.65 16.67
C GLN A 65 -19.12 13.58 17.69
N LYS A 66 -17.98 13.80 18.35
CA LYS A 66 -17.47 12.85 19.35
C LYS A 66 -18.50 12.48 20.42
N ASN A 67 -19.28 13.48 20.87
CA ASN A 67 -20.28 13.26 21.92
C ASN A 67 -21.48 12.44 21.43
N ASP A 68 -21.75 12.41 20.12
CA ASP A 68 -22.83 11.61 19.52
C ASP A 68 -22.49 10.12 19.53
N LEU A 69 -21.21 9.78 19.67
CA LEU A 69 -20.67 8.42 19.61
C LEU A 69 -20.26 7.88 21.00
N THR A 70 -20.71 8.54 22.07
CA THR A 70 -20.51 8.04 23.44
C THR A 70 -21.25 6.72 23.61
N ASP A 71 -20.61 5.71 24.23
CA ASP A 71 -21.13 4.36 24.43
C ASP A 71 -21.41 3.57 23.12
N VAL A 72 -20.90 4.03 21.97
CA VAL A 72 -20.98 3.32 20.68
C VAL A 72 -19.73 2.48 20.51
N ALA A 73 -19.91 1.20 20.25
CA ALA A 73 -18.83 0.25 19.94
C ALA A 73 -18.48 0.27 18.46
N SER A 74 -19.47 0.33 17.57
CA SER A 74 -19.24 0.49 16.14
C SER A 74 -20.36 1.26 15.44
N VAL A 75 -20.01 1.88 14.31
CA VAL A 75 -20.94 2.55 13.39
C VAL A 75 -20.79 1.93 12.02
N GLU A 76 -21.87 1.38 11.45
CA GLU A 76 -21.92 0.88 10.07
C GLU A 76 -22.80 1.79 9.21
N ILE A 77 -22.23 2.33 8.15
CA ILE A 77 -22.85 3.29 7.22
C ILE A 77 -23.18 2.57 5.92
N ILE A 78 -24.45 2.54 5.54
CA ILE A 78 -24.95 1.83 4.36
C ILE A 78 -25.74 2.86 3.52
N PRO A 79 -25.13 3.45 2.48
CA PRO A 79 -25.86 4.36 1.61
C PRO A 79 -26.90 3.61 0.75
N GLU A 80 -27.98 4.27 0.33
CA GLU A 80 -28.99 3.67 -0.56
C GLU A 80 -28.39 3.12 -1.85
N PHE A 81 -27.40 3.85 -2.43
CA PHE A 81 -26.65 3.40 -3.62
C PHE A 81 -25.60 2.33 -3.32
N GLY A 82 -25.38 1.96 -2.05
CA GLY A 82 -24.58 0.81 -1.59
C GLY A 82 -25.36 -0.51 -1.62
N ARG A 83 -26.51 -0.58 -2.30
CA ARG A 83 -27.34 -1.76 -2.47
C ARG A 83 -27.58 -2.05 -3.94
N ALA A 84 -27.56 -3.33 -4.30
CA ALA A 84 -27.83 -3.80 -5.64
C ALA A 84 -28.39 -5.23 -5.61
N LYS A 85 -28.97 -5.68 -6.73
CA LYS A 85 -29.46 -7.03 -6.93
C LYS A 85 -28.68 -7.74 -8.01
N VAL A 86 -28.75 -9.06 -7.99
CA VAL A 86 -28.22 -9.87 -9.09
C VAL A 86 -28.83 -9.41 -10.40
N GLY A 87 -27.97 -9.13 -11.38
CA GLY A 87 -28.34 -8.67 -12.72
C GLY A 87 -28.42 -7.15 -12.88
N ASP A 88 -28.32 -6.37 -11.81
CA ASP A 88 -28.18 -4.92 -11.94
C ASP A 88 -26.88 -4.58 -12.67
N GLU A 89 -26.90 -3.49 -13.44
CA GLU A 89 -25.71 -2.99 -14.11
C GLU A 89 -24.86 -2.15 -13.13
N GLY A 90 -23.60 -2.54 -12.96
CA GLY A 90 -22.69 -1.81 -12.10
C GLY A 90 -21.74 -2.70 -11.30
N TYR A 91 -21.16 -2.10 -10.26
CA TYR A 91 -20.21 -2.75 -9.37
C TYR A 91 -19.95 -1.93 -8.11
N PHE A 92 -19.41 -2.57 -7.09
CA PHE A 92 -18.76 -1.90 -5.97
C PHE A 92 -17.24 -1.94 -6.15
N LEU A 93 -16.58 -0.86 -5.71
CA LEU A 93 -15.13 -0.69 -5.68
C LEU A 93 -14.70 -0.43 -4.23
N ASN A 94 -13.78 -1.24 -3.71
CA ASN A 94 -13.21 -1.01 -2.38
C ASN A 94 -11.86 -0.27 -2.42
N ALA A 95 -11.36 0.14 -1.25
CA ALA A 95 -10.10 0.87 -1.07
C ALA A 95 -8.85 0.12 -1.57
N GLU A 96 -8.93 -1.20 -1.74
CA GLU A 96 -7.85 -2.05 -2.24
C GLU A 96 -7.87 -2.20 -3.78
N GLY A 97 -8.77 -1.48 -4.48
CA GLY A 97 -8.92 -1.56 -5.94
C GLY A 97 -9.63 -2.83 -6.43
N LEU A 98 -10.39 -3.49 -5.57
CA LEU A 98 -11.12 -4.71 -5.92
C LEU A 98 -12.55 -4.38 -6.33
N LEU A 99 -12.99 -4.93 -7.45
CA LEU A 99 -14.36 -4.79 -7.96
C LEU A 99 -15.21 -6.00 -7.61
N THR A 100 -16.45 -5.73 -7.18
CA THR A 100 -17.54 -6.69 -7.05
C THR A 100 -18.65 -6.32 -8.02
N ARG A 101 -18.86 -7.13 -9.07
CA ARG A 101 -19.99 -7.01 -9.99
C ARG A 101 -21.22 -7.73 -9.43
N PHE A 102 -22.40 -7.35 -9.86
CA PHE A 102 -23.66 -7.89 -9.32
C PHE A 102 -24.10 -9.20 -10.03
N LEU A 103 -23.17 -10.17 -10.04
CA LEU A 103 -23.35 -11.48 -10.63
C LEU A 103 -24.00 -12.45 -9.63
N GLU A 104 -24.66 -13.51 -10.13
CA GLU A 104 -25.15 -14.57 -9.25
C GLU A 104 -23.98 -15.33 -8.61
N ARG A 105 -24.03 -15.54 -7.29
CA ARG A 105 -23.05 -16.33 -6.52
C ARG A 105 -23.64 -17.66 -6.11
N LYS A 106 -22.77 -18.64 -5.91
CA LYS A 106 -23.19 -20.01 -5.52
C LYS A 106 -23.76 -20.09 -4.11
N GLU A 107 -23.25 -19.23 -3.22
CA GLU A 107 -23.62 -19.17 -1.81
C GLU A 107 -23.43 -17.76 -1.28
N ASP A 108 -24.03 -17.46 -0.14
CA ASP A 108 -23.84 -16.21 0.56
C ASP A 108 -22.36 -16.03 0.91
N CYS A 109 -21.82 -14.87 0.63
CA CYS A 109 -20.39 -14.60 0.79
C CYS A 109 -20.13 -13.14 1.14
N MET A 110 -18.95 -12.90 1.71
CA MET A 110 -18.55 -11.57 2.18
C MET A 110 -17.06 -11.34 1.97
N TYR A 111 -16.70 -10.10 1.66
CA TYR A 111 -15.35 -9.60 1.73
C TYR A 111 -15.27 -8.40 2.68
N ARG A 112 -14.25 -8.37 3.51
CA ARG A 112 -13.86 -7.22 4.35
C ARG A 112 -12.47 -6.79 3.93
N THR A 113 -12.24 -5.49 3.71
CA THR A 113 -10.90 -4.97 3.43
C THR A 113 -9.95 -5.26 4.58
N GLU A 114 -8.75 -5.71 4.24
CA GLU A 114 -7.68 -5.95 5.22
C GLU A 114 -6.89 -4.67 5.48
N TYR A 115 -6.68 -3.90 4.39
CA TYR A 115 -5.93 -2.66 4.39
C TYR A 115 -6.84 -1.50 4.00
N ASN A 116 -6.40 -0.30 4.27
CA ASN A 116 -7.03 0.93 3.83
C ASN A 116 -6.04 1.67 2.93
N ASP A 117 -5.75 1.08 1.75
CA ASP A 117 -4.77 1.61 0.79
C ASP A 117 -5.16 3.01 0.35
N LEU A 118 -6.46 3.24 0.17
CA LEU A 118 -7.08 4.51 -0.17
C LEU A 118 -8.22 4.83 0.80
N GLY A 119 -8.45 6.11 1.09
CA GLY A 119 -9.56 6.56 1.93
C GLY A 119 -10.86 6.71 1.13
N LEU A 120 -11.20 5.75 0.26
CA LEU A 120 -12.37 5.83 -0.62
C LEU A 120 -13.12 4.50 -0.70
N ALA A 121 -14.44 4.58 -0.97
CA ALA A 121 -15.27 3.47 -1.43
C ALA A 121 -16.12 3.92 -2.62
N GLY A 122 -16.27 3.08 -3.63
CA GLY A 122 -16.94 3.42 -4.89
C GLY A 122 -18.17 2.57 -5.15
N TYR A 123 -19.20 3.20 -5.72
CA TYR A 123 -20.50 2.59 -6.03
C TYR A 123 -20.91 3.00 -7.45
N LYS A 124 -21.07 2.02 -8.34
CA LYS A 124 -21.53 2.24 -9.71
C LYS A 124 -22.87 1.53 -9.91
N ASN A 125 -23.90 2.29 -10.29
CA ASN A 125 -25.23 1.78 -10.62
C ASN A 125 -25.69 2.40 -11.94
N SER A 126 -25.79 1.61 -13.00
CA SER A 126 -26.14 2.05 -14.34
C SER A 126 -25.32 3.27 -14.82
N ASP A 127 -25.97 4.42 -15.03
CA ASP A 127 -25.34 5.63 -15.58
C ASP A 127 -24.68 6.53 -14.52
N GLU A 128 -24.93 6.25 -13.23
CA GLU A 128 -24.40 7.04 -12.13
C GLU A 128 -23.31 6.29 -11.35
N ALA A 129 -22.41 7.05 -10.77
CA ALA A 129 -21.47 6.53 -9.80
C ALA A 129 -21.37 7.45 -8.59
N TRP A 130 -21.00 6.86 -7.46
CA TRP A 130 -20.75 7.57 -6.22
C TRP A 130 -19.39 7.18 -5.68
N VAL A 131 -18.68 8.13 -5.08
CA VAL A 131 -17.48 7.86 -4.32
C VAL A 131 -17.63 8.43 -2.91
N ALA A 132 -17.52 7.57 -1.91
CA ALA A 132 -17.38 7.98 -0.52
C ALA A 132 -15.91 8.30 -0.25
N ILE A 133 -15.64 9.45 0.37
CA ILE A 133 -14.31 9.85 0.84
C ILE A 133 -14.34 9.90 2.37
N LEU A 134 -13.50 9.10 3.00
CA LEU A 134 -13.35 9.03 4.45
C LEU A 134 -12.53 10.24 4.92
N LYS A 135 -13.17 11.19 5.62
CA LYS A 135 -12.53 12.46 6.01
C LYS A 135 -11.82 12.38 7.35
N SER A 136 -12.29 11.52 8.23
CA SER A 136 -11.79 11.36 9.60
C SER A 136 -12.23 10.03 10.20
N LEU A 137 -11.56 9.58 11.25
CA LEU A 137 -11.62 8.19 11.78
C LEU A 137 -11.40 7.13 10.69
N ASP A 138 -10.82 7.52 9.59
CA ASP A 138 -10.60 6.73 8.39
C ASP A 138 -9.72 5.50 8.65
N LEU A 139 -8.77 5.59 9.57
CA LEU A 139 -7.92 4.47 10.00
C LEU A 139 -8.70 3.42 10.81
N GLU A 140 -9.88 3.75 11.35
CA GLU A 140 -10.78 2.85 12.07
C GLU A 140 -11.83 2.21 11.15
N CYS A 141 -11.92 2.65 9.89
CA CYS A 141 -12.89 2.15 8.93
C CYS A 141 -12.42 0.85 8.28
N ARG A 142 -13.38 -0.06 8.03
CA ARG A 142 -13.25 -1.18 7.11
C ARG A 142 -14.49 -1.24 6.23
N GLU A 143 -14.28 -1.62 4.98
CA GLU A 143 -15.35 -1.80 4.01
C GLU A 143 -15.79 -3.25 4.01
N TYR A 144 -17.09 -3.45 4.01
CA TYR A 144 -17.72 -4.75 3.94
C TYR A 144 -18.56 -4.85 2.67
N THR A 145 -18.22 -5.76 1.80
CA THR A 145 -19.02 -6.13 0.63
C THR A 145 -19.66 -7.47 0.90
N LYS A 146 -20.98 -7.55 0.85
CA LYS A 146 -21.76 -8.77 1.17
C LYS A 146 -22.66 -9.14 0.00
N TYR A 147 -22.84 -10.42 -0.17
CA TYR A 147 -23.87 -11.02 -1.00
C TYR A 147 -24.69 -11.96 -0.13
N GLU A 148 -25.97 -11.71 -0.02
CA GLU A 148 -26.93 -12.51 0.76
C GLU A 148 -28.24 -12.61 0.00
N ASN A 149 -28.75 -13.84 -0.26
CA ASN A 149 -30.06 -14.10 -0.89
C ASN A 149 -30.30 -13.33 -2.21
N GLY A 150 -29.29 -13.16 -3.06
CA GLY A 150 -29.41 -12.45 -4.35
C GLY A 150 -29.28 -10.92 -4.25
N GLU A 151 -28.99 -10.40 -3.08
CA GLU A 151 -28.78 -8.97 -2.85
C GLU A 151 -27.32 -8.67 -2.47
N TYR A 152 -26.80 -7.55 -2.97
CA TYR A 152 -25.48 -7.03 -2.67
C TYR A 152 -25.58 -5.82 -1.75
N THR A 153 -24.67 -5.72 -0.80
CA THR A 153 -24.53 -4.54 0.05
C THR A 153 -23.06 -4.21 0.25
N MET A 154 -22.69 -2.94 0.08
CA MET A 154 -21.39 -2.41 0.48
C MET A 154 -21.56 -1.35 1.54
N SER A 155 -20.89 -1.55 2.69
CA SER A 155 -20.95 -0.68 3.85
C SER A 155 -19.58 -0.25 4.34
N LEU A 156 -19.55 0.88 5.07
CA LEU A 156 -18.38 1.43 5.77
C LEU A 156 -18.59 1.20 7.27
N LYS A 157 -17.78 0.35 7.88
CA LYS A 157 -17.88 0.06 9.31
C LYS A 157 -16.68 0.62 10.06
N TYR A 158 -16.98 1.42 11.07
CA TYR A 158 -16.03 2.02 12.00
C TYR A 158 -16.09 1.27 13.33
N ASP A 159 -15.02 0.58 13.69
CA ASP A 159 -14.88 -0.11 14.97
C ASP A 159 -14.16 0.83 15.96
N ILE A 160 -14.93 1.47 16.86
CA ILE A 160 -14.46 2.56 17.72
C ILE A 160 -14.46 2.22 19.21
N GLU A 161 -14.92 1.04 19.61
CA GLU A 161 -14.99 0.62 21.01
C GLU A 161 -13.64 0.71 21.72
N HIS A 162 -12.58 0.30 21.04
CA HIS A 162 -11.26 0.18 21.64
C HIS A 162 -10.44 1.47 21.60
N CYS A 163 -10.55 2.23 20.49
CA CYS A 163 -9.71 3.42 20.29
C CYS A 163 -10.28 4.68 20.99
N GLY A 164 -11.55 4.65 21.39
CA GLY A 164 -12.29 5.86 21.73
C GLY A 164 -12.44 6.80 20.52
N VAL A 165 -13.39 7.72 20.60
CA VAL A 165 -13.62 8.67 19.52
C VAL A 165 -12.67 9.87 19.68
N TYR A 166 -11.50 9.83 19.03
CA TYR A 166 -10.49 10.88 19.12
C TYR A 166 -10.74 12.08 18.18
N GLU A 167 -11.57 11.91 17.13
CA GLU A 167 -12.01 12.96 16.20
C GLU A 167 -13.46 12.72 15.75
N PRO A 168 -14.19 13.69 15.17
CA PRO A 168 -15.52 13.46 14.59
C PRO A 168 -15.48 12.39 13.51
N LEU A 169 -16.57 11.64 13.28
CA LEU A 169 -16.71 10.75 12.13
C LEU A 169 -17.34 11.53 10.97
N ILE A 170 -16.64 11.69 9.85
CA ILE A 170 -17.11 12.45 8.68
C ILE A 170 -16.86 11.65 7.41
N VAL A 171 -17.90 11.48 6.59
CA VAL A 171 -17.85 10.91 5.25
C VAL A 171 -18.49 11.85 4.26
N ASP A 172 -17.78 12.13 3.15
CA ASP A 172 -18.29 12.88 2.01
C ASP A 172 -18.61 11.95 0.86
N PHE A 173 -19.82 12.06 0.30
CA PHE A 173 -20.28 11.31 -0.86
C PHE A 173 -20.35 12.24 -2.07
N TYR A 174 -19.60 11.91 -3.11
CA TYR A 174 -19.59 12.64 -4.38
C TYR A 174 -20.32 11.84 -5.44
N ARG A 175 -21.30 12.47 -6.09
CA ARG A 175 -21.99 11.92 -7.25
C ARG A 175 -21.19 12.22 -8.52
N LEU A 176 -20.97 11.20 -9.34
CA LEU A 176 -20.25 11.27 -10.59
C LEU A 176 -21.20 10.89 -11.74
N ALA A 177 -21.11 11.60 -12.84
CA ALA A 177 -21.96 11.40 -14.02
C ALA A 177 -21.13 11.39 -15.31
N ASP A 178 -21.78 11.05 -16.41
CA ASP A 178 -21.18 11.05 -17.74
C ASP A 178 -19.87 10.23 -17.82
N GLY A 179 -18.84 10.77 -18.41
CA GLY A 179 -17.52 10.13 -18.56
C GLY A 179 -16.79 9.81 -17.25
N ASP A 180 -17.21 10.41 -16.13
CA ASP A 180 -16.62 10.17 -14.80
C ASP A 180 -17.37 9.11 -13.99
N ALA A 181 -18.51 8.60 -14.49
CA ALA A 181 -19.29 7.57 -13.80
C ALA A 181 -18.64 6.18 -13.88
N ASN A 182 -17.39 6.04 -13.46
CA ASN A 182 -16.61 4.81 -13.46
C ASN A 182 -15.50 4.86 -12.40
N TYR A 183 -14.78 3.73 -12.19
CA TYR A 183 -13.71 3.65 -11.19
C TYR A 183 -12.55 4.63 -11.45
N SER A 184 -12.25 4.96 -12.70
CA SER A 184 -11.23 5.95 -13.02
C SER A 184 -11.67 7.36 -12.59
N GLY A 185 -12.94 7.72 -12.79
CA GLY A 185 -13.52 8.97 -12.28
C GLY A 185 -13.54 9.01 -10.75
N MET A 186 -13.89 7.88 -10.08
CA MET A 186 -13.83 7.79 -8.61
C MET A 186 -12.41 8.03 -8.09
N ALA A 187 -11.40 7.42 -8.72
CA ALA A 187 -10.00 7.59 -8.35
C ALA A 187 -9.49 9.02 -8.61
N ARG A 188 -9.85 9.63 -9.77
CA ARG A 188 -9.53 11.04 -10.06
C ARG A 188 -10.15 11.98 -9.02
N LYS A 189 -11.39 11.72 -8.60
CA LYS A 189 -12.05 12.52 -7.57
C LYS A 189 -11.33 12.43 -6.22
N PHE A 190 -10.85 11.25 -5.86
CA PHE A 190 -10.03 11.09 -4.65
C PHE A 190 -8.66 11.80 -4.80
N ARG A 191 -8.00 11.72 -5.95
CA ARG A 191 -6.77 12.47 -6.25
C ARG A 191 -6.98 13.98 -6.10
N GLU A 192 -8.07 14.54 -6.65
CA GLU A 192 -8.45 15.95 -6.49
C GLU A 192 -8.60 16.32 -5.01
N TYR A 193 -9.29 15.46 -4.23
CA TYR A 193 -9.42 15.65 -2.79
C TYR A 193 -8.06 15.68 -2.08
N MET A 194 -7.16 14.74 -2.39
CA MET A 194 -5.82 14.68 -1.81
C MET A 194 -5.01 15.95 -2.10
N ILE A 195 -5.06 16.43 -3.34
CA ILE A 195 -4.39 17.68 -3.77
C ILE A 195 -4.98 18.88 -3.03
N ALA A 196 -6.29 19.01 -3.02
CA ALA A 196 -6.99 20.15 -2.42
C ALA A 196 -6.79 20.27 -0.89
N ASN A 197 -6.47 19.16 -0.22
CA ASN A 197 -6.25 19.11 1.23
C ASN A 197 -4.77 19.02 1.62
N ASP A 198 -3.85 19.25 0.69
CA ASP A 198 -2.38 19.18 0.91
C ASP A 198 -1.92 17.81 1.46
N LEU A 199 -2.56 16.72 0.99
CA LEU A 199 -2.24 15.34 1.35
C LEU A 199 -1.39 14.63 0.27
N MET A 200 -1.26 15.23 -0.91
CA MET A 200 -0.48 14.75 -2.04
C MET A 200 0.91 15.39 -2.05
N PRO A 201 2.00 14.68 -2.38
CA PRO A 201 3.26 15.35 -2.71
C PRO A 201 3.09 16.20 -3.97
N GLU A 202 4.02 17.13 -4.22
CA GLU A 202 4.08 17.78 -5.52
C GLU A 202 4.35 16.76 -6.64
N PRO A 203 3.87 17.02 -7.88
CA PRO A 203 4.13 16.14 -9.01
C PRO A 203 5.63 15.83 -9.19
N ILE A 204 5.94 14.61 -9.61
CA ILE A 204 7.33 14.19 -9.90
C ILE A 204 8.01 15.19 -10.84
N ARG A 205 7.28 15.68 -11.86
CA ARG A 205 7.79 16.69 -12.82
C ARG A 205 8.33 17.96 -12.17
N GLU A 206 7.74 18.38 -11.06
CA GLU A 206 8.20 19.54 -10.29
C GLU A 206 9.37 19.16 -9.38
N ARG A 207 9.24 18.06 -8.63
CA ARG A 207 10.21 17.62 -7.63
C ARG A 207 11.57 17.24 -8.19
N VAL A 208 11.64 16.75 -9.43
CA VAL A 208 12.92 16.41 -10.08
C VAL A 208 13.80 17.63 -10.39
N LYS A 209 13.25 18.84 -10.30
CA LYS A 209 14.04 20.08 -10.47
C LYS A 209 15.03 20.28 -9.31
N ASP A 210 14.67 19.77 -8.13
CA ASP A 210 15.43 19.93 -6.88
C ASP A 210 15.96 18.60 -6.33
N SER A 211 15.54 17.43 -6.88
CA SER A 211 15.96 16.10 -6.44
C SER A 211 16.63 15.30 -7.56
N GLU A 212 17.96 15.28 -7.56
CA GLU A 212 18.73 14.42 -8.47
C GLU A 212 18.50 12.94 -8.20
N ILE A 213 18.16 12.54 -6.95
CA ILE A 213 17.82 11.16 -6.57
C ILE A 213 16.54 10.73 -7.29
N LEU A 214 15.47 11.51 -7.16
CA LEU A 214 14.20 11.21 -7.81
C LEU A 214 14.33 11.21 -9.34
N LYS A 215 15.05 12.18 -9.90
CA LYS A 215 15.34 12.26 -11.34
C LYS A 215 16.08 11.02 -11.86
N TYR A 216 17.05 10.53 -11.10
CA TYR A 216 17.79 9.32 -11.43
C TYR A 216 16.87 8.08 -11.36
N ALA A 217 16.05 7.97 -10.32
CA ALA A 217 15.19 6.82 -10.05
C ALA A 217 14.12 6.58 -11.14
N ILE A 218 13.70 7.63 -11.85
CA ILE A 218 12.72 7.52 -12.96
C ILE A 218 13.21 6.58 -14.06
N GLU A 219 14.50 6.58 -14.35
CA GLU A 219 15.10 5.75 -15.41
C GLU A 219 15.75 4.47 -14.87
N ALA A 220 15.89 4.34 -13.56
CA ALA A 220 16.56 3.24 -12.89
C ALA A 220 15.58 2.16 -12.43
N PRO A 221 15.81 0.87 -12.69
CA PRO A 221 15.15 -0.20 -11.95
C PRO A 221 15.62 -0.21 -10.50
N GLU A 222 14.79 -0.72 -9.60
CA GLU A 222 15.24 -1.14 -8.29
C GLU A 222 15.67 -2.60 -8.32
N ILE A 223 16.83 -2.91 -7.77
CA ILE A 223 17.39 -4.25 -7.64
C ILE A 223 17.62 -4.51 -6.16
N ARG A 224 16.76 -5.32 -5.58
CA ARG A 224 16.88 -5.75 -4.19
C ARG A 224 17.77 -6.99 -4.11
N ILE A 225 18.70 -6.99 -3.17
CA ILE A 225 19.69 -8.06 -3.00
C ILE A 225 19.56 -8.59 -1.58
N ARG A 226 18.86 -9.73 -1.40
CA ARG A 226 18.76 -10.36 -0.09
C ARG A 226 20.01 -11.19 0.18
N GLN A 227 20.77 -10.74 1.17
CA GLN A 227 22.10 -11.25 1.49
C GLN A 227 22.07 -12.35 2.54
N ALA A 228 21.24 -12.18 3.59
CA ALA A 228 21.18 -13.13 4.69
C ALA A 228 19.80 -13.16 5.36
N TRP A 229 19.43 -14.33 5.89
CA TRP A 229 18.21 -14.51 6.68
C TRP A 229 18.30 -15.74 7.59
N LYS A 230 17.52 -15.76 8.65
CA LYS A 230 17.24 -16.97 9.44
C LYS A 230 16.00 -17.69 8.90
N PRO A 231 15.72 -18.93 9.29
CA PRO A 231 14.50 -19.63 8.86
C PRO A 231 13.23 -18.79 9.11
N ALA A 232 12.39 -18.62 8.07
CA ALA A 232 11.12 -17.91 8.13
C ALA A 232 9.98 -18.83 7.63
N PRO A 233 8.95 -19.15 8.44
CA PRO A 233 8.81 -18.77 9.85
C PRO A 233 9.84 -19.49 10.75
N SER A 234 10.27 -18.79 11.79
CA SER A 234 11.21 -19.37 12.77
C SER A 234 10.60 -20.58 13.49
N PRO A 235 11.36 -21.68 13.71
CA PRO A 235 10.92 -22.78 14.55
C PRO A 235 10.82 -22.39 16.04
N ILE A 236 11.53 -21.34 16.47
CA ILE A 236 11.59 -20.86 17.84
C ILE A 236 10.79 -19.56 17.99
N PRO A 237 9.64 -19.55 18.70
CA PRO A 237 8.83 -18.35 18.86
C PRO A 237 9.52 -17.25 19.67
N HIS A 238 10.16 -17.62 20.78
CA HIS A 238 10.88 -16.70 21.65
C HIS A 238 12.36 -17.08 21.65
N GLN A 239 13.09 -16.48 20.72
CA GLN A 239 14.52 -16.72 20.57
C GLN A 239 15.30 -16.06 21.71
N THR A 240 16.36 -16.73 22.12
CA THR A 240 17.42 -16.21 22.99
C THR A 240 18.77 -16.36 22.28
N LEU A 241 19.85 -15.82 22.82
CA LEU A 241 21.18 -15.98 22.24
C LEU A 241 21.60 -17.45 22.13
N GLU A 242 21.09 -18.34 22.99
CA GLU A 242 21.40 -19.78 23.03
C GLU A 242 20.50 -20.57 22.06
N THR A 243 19.29 -20.08 21.79
CA THR A 243 18.29 -20.81 20.98
C THR A 243 18.10 -20.23 19.59
N GLU A 244 18.79 -19.14 19.27
CA GLU A 244 18.69 -18.48 17.98
C GLU A 244 19.09 -19.44 16.83
N PRO A 245 18.22 -19.63 15.83
CA PRO A 245 18.55 -20.46 14.67
C PRO A 245 19.77 -19.92 13.89
N PRO A 246 20.54 -20.79 13.23
CA PRO A 246 21.63 -20.36 12.37
C PRO A 246 21.11 -19.46 11.22
N MET A 247 21.87 -18.44 10.89
CA MET A 247 21.61 -17.56 9.75
C MET A 247 22.19 -18.19 8.48
N HIS A 248 21.44 -18.14 7.39
CA HIS A 248 21.92 -18.44 6.06
C HIS A 248 22.47 -17.16 5.43
N ALA A 249 23.76 -17.15 5.07
CA ALA A 249 24.38 -16.09 4.28
C ALA A 249 24.42 -16.52 2.81
N ALA A 250 23.58 -15.92 1.98
CA ALA A 250 23.50 -16.24 0.54
C ALA A 250 24.55 -15.46 -0.25
N LEU A 251 24.82 -14.22 0.12
CA LEU A 251 25.76 -13.31 -0.57
C LEU A 251 26.55 -12.47 0.45
N THR A 252 27.87 -12.54 0.38
CA THR A 252 28.76 -11.60 1.07
C THR A 252 28.77 -10.25 0.36
N PHE A 253 29.29 -9.20 1.02
CA PHE A 253 29.47 -7.89 0.39
C PHE A 253 30.41 -7.96 -0.82
N GLU A 254 31.44 -8.81 -0.78
CA GLU A 254 32.33 -9.06 -1.93
C GLU A 254 31.59 -9.69 -3.12
N GLN A 255 30.70 -10.65 -2.88
CA GLN A 255 29.87 -11.23 -3.95
C GLN A 255 28.87 -10.20 -4.54
N VAL A 256 28.42 -9.23 -3.76
CA VAL A 256 27.60 -8.13 -4.28
C VAL A 256 28.44 -7.17 -5.14
N GLU A 257 29.75 -7.01 -4.85
CA GLU A 257 30.66 -6.28 -5.76
C GLU A 257 30.73 -6.96 -7.16
N ASP A 258 30.67 -8.29 -7.23
CA ASP A 258 30.61 -9.01 -8.52
C ASP A 258 29.29 -8.73 -9.26
N ILE A 259 28.16 -8.57 -8.54
CA ILE A 259 26.88 -8.18 -9.16
C ILE A 259 27.01 -6.78 -9.75
N VAL A 260 27.61 -5.84 -9.04
CA VAL A 260 27.88 -4.46 -9.52
C VAL A 260 28.71 -4.49 -10.81
N ASP A 261 29.80 -5.28 -10.83
CA ASP A 261 30.67 -5.40 -12.00
C ASP A 261 29.92 -6.02 -13.18
N GLU A 262 29.09 -7.03 -12.95
CA GLU A 262 28.34 -7.71 -14.00
C GLU A 262 27.23 -6.82 -14.57
N LEU A 263 26.51 -6.05 -13.74
CA LEU A 263 25.53 -5.05 -14.19
C LEU A 263 26.20 -4.03 -15.13
N LYS A 264 27.38 -3.51 -14.74
CA LYS A 264 28.13 -2.57 -15.56
C LYS A 264 28.59 -3.21 -16.86
N ARG A 265 29.12 -4.42 -16.79
CA ARG A 265 29.62 -5.18 -17.96
C ARG A 265 28.52 -5.42 -19.00
N GLN A 266 27.28 -5.68 -18.56
CA GLN A 266 26.15 -5.90 -19.45
C GLN A 266 25.44 -4.61 -19.88
N GLY A 267 25.88 -3.44 -19.40
CA GLY A 267 25.37 -2.14 -19.82
C GLY A 267 24.04 -1.77 -19.15
N VAL A 268 23.81 -2.18 -17.90
CA VAL A 268 22.76 -1.61 -17.06
C VAL A 268 23.31 -0.27 -16.54
N GLU A 269 22.96 0.81 -17.23
CA GLU A 269 23.57 2.13 -16.99
C GLU A 269 23.16 2.77 -15.66
N LYS A 270 21.92 2.49 -15.20
CA LYS A 270 21.33 3.01 -13.98
C LYS A 270 20.62 1.91 -13.21
N ALA A 271 20.81 1.85 -11.92
CA ALA A 271 20.06 1.02 -10.99
C ALA A 271 20.14 1.56 -9.57
N GLU A 272 19.10 1.33 -8.79
CA GLU A 272 19.11 1.50 -7.34
C GLU A 272 19.26 0.13 -6.70
N LEU A 273 20.37 -0.07 -5.97
CA LEU A 273 20.70 -1.36 -5.35
C LEU A 273 20.33 -1.31 -3.87
N CYS A 274 19.24 -2.01 -3.51
CA CYS A 274 18.76 -2.09 -2.13
C CYS A 274 19.30 -3.36 -1.46
N LEU A 275 20.13 -3.18 -0.43
CA LEU A 275 20.71 -4.27 0.33
C LEU A 275 19.74 -4.75 1.41
N VAL A 276 19.31 -6.01 1.34
CA VAL A 276 18.36 -6.63 2.28
C VAL A 276 19.08 -7.65 3.14
N GLY A 277 18.98 -7.50 4.47
CA GLY A 277 19.64 -8.41 5.40
C GLY A 277 21.13 -8.14 5.64
N TRP A 278 21.59 -6.92 5.40
CA TRP A 278 22.95 -6.45 5.70
C TRP A 278 23.18 -6.19 7.19
N LYS A 279 22.08 -5.97 7.94
CA LYS A 279 22.07 -5.69 9.39
C LYS A 279 22.26 -6.96 10.22
N LEU A 280 22.45 -6.77 11.53
CA LEU A 280 22.71 -7.86 12.49
C LEU A 280 21.73 -9.03 12.34
N ARG A 281 22.26 -10.22 12.06
CA ARG A 281 21.54 -11.50 11.89
C ARG A 281 20.60 -11.55 10.70
N GLY A 282 20.82 -10.68 9.69
CA GLY A 282 20.15 -10.73 8.40
C GLY A 282 18.75 -10.11 8.39
N HIS A 283 17.97 -10.44 7.36
CA HIS A 283 16.63 -9.93 7.12
C HIS A 283 15.70 -10.31 8.29
N ASP A 284 15.13 -9.31 8.96
CA ASP A 284 14.24 -9.41 10.13
C ASP A 284 14.78 -10.32 11.24
N GLY A 285 16.10 -10.32 11.37
CA GLY A 285 16.77 -11.22 12.28
C GLY A 285 16.60 -10.88 13.74
N ARG A 286 16.78 -9.62 14.12
CA ARG A 286 16.72 -9.11 15.51
C ARG A 286 16.11 -7.72 15.61
N ASP A 287 15.14 -7.36 14.75
CA ASP A 287 14.57 -6.01 14.78
C ASP A 287 14.12 -5.61 16.20
N PRO A 288 14.31 -4.32 16.57
CA PRO A 288 14.85 -3.23 15.74
C PRO A 288 16.39 -3.09 15.80
N ASP A 289 17.16 -4.11 16.21
CA ASP A 289 18.62 -4.03 16.27
C ASP A 289 19.20 -3.98 14.85
N ILE A 290 19.87 -2.88 14.49
CA ILE A 290 20.52 -2.70 13.19
C ILE A 290 21.99 -3.10 13.27
N PHE A 291 22.69 -2.63 14.28
CA PHE A 291 24.14 -2.78 14.45
C PHE A 291 24.53 -3.89 15.43
N PRO A 292 25.74 -4.47 15.26
CA PRO A 292 26.73 -4.18 14.23
C PRO A 292 26.29 -4.65 12.84
N VAL A 293 26.90 -4.12 11.77
CA VAL A 293 26.79 -4.69 10.42
C VAL A 293 27.17 -6.17 10.48
N GLU A 294 26.44 -7.04 9.78
CA GLU A 294 26.59 -8.50 9.89
C GLU A 294 28.02 -8.95 9.58
N PRO A 295 28.74 -9.49 10.55
CA PRO A 295 30.14 -9.90 10.37
C PRO A 295 30.32 -11.04 9.36
N ALA A 296 29.34 -11.96 9.27
CA ALA A 296 29.40 -13.09 8.32
C ALA A 296 29.32 -12.65 6.85
N LEU A 297 28.87 -11.43 6.58
CA LEU A 297 28.83 -10.84 5.23
C LEU A 297 30.11 -10.03 4.91
N GLY A 298 30.98 -9.81 5.88
CA GLY A 298 32.22 -9.04 5.76
C GLY A 298 32.33 -7.85 6.71
N GLY A 299 31.27 -7.54 7.46
CA GLY A 299 31.25 -6.46 8.45
C GLY A 299 31.23 -5.06 7.83
N GLU A 300 31.37 -4.04 8.68
CA GLU A 300 31.19 -2.63 8.30
C GLU A 300 32.21 -2.15 7.24
N GLU A 301 33.47 -2.57 7.32
CA GLU A 301 34.52 -2.14 6.38
C GLU A 301 34.20 -2.63 4.96
N ALA A 302 33.80 -3.89 4.80
CA ALA A 302 33.43 -4.45 3.50
C ALA A 302 32.13 -3.81 2.95
N LEU A 303 31.15 -3.52 3.82
CA LEU A 303 29.96 -2.81 3.41
C LEU A 303 30.27 -1.40 2.88
N ARG A 304 31.10 -0.62 3.59
CA ARG A 304 31.53 0.71 3.13
C ARG A 304 32.27 0.67 1.79
N LYS A 305 33.11 -0.34 1.60
CA LYS A 305 33.81 -0.59 0.33
C LYS A 305 32.83 -0.86 -0.80
N LEU A 306 31.85 -1.74 -0.58
CA LEU A 306 30.78 -2.06 -1.54
C LEU A 306 29.97 -0.81 -1.91
N ILE A 307 29.50 -0.04 -0.91
CA ILE A 307 28.72 1.18 -1.14
C ILE A 307 29.51 2.17 -2.02
N LYS A 308 30.78 2.41 -1.67
CA LYS A 308 31.66 3.28 -2.45
C LYS A 308 31.86 2.77 -3.88
N LYS A 309 32.05 1.46 -4.07
CA LYS A 309 32.18 0.85 -5.39
C LYS A 309 30.92 1.04 -6.22
N GLY A 310 29.75 0.67 -5.69
CA GLY A 310 28.47 0.84 -6.40
C GLY A 310 28.25 2.29 -6.85
N GLN A 311 28.48 3.25 -5.97
CA GLN A 311 28.37 4.68 -6.29
C GLN A 311 29.40 5.14 -7.33
N SER A 312 30.65 4.63 -7.30
CA SER A 312 31.67 4.97 -8.30
C SER A 312 31.35 4.44 -9.69
N GLU A 313 30.59 3.34 -9.79
CA GLU A 313 30.07 2.79 -11.04
C GLU A 313 28.78 3.47 -11.52
N GLY A 314 28.24 4.41 -10.74
CA GLY A 314 27.07 5.22 -11.09
C GLY A 314 25.75 4.69 -10.52
N TYR A 315 25.77 3.72 -9.61
CA TYR A 315 24.56 3.16 -8.99
C TYR A 315 24.22 3.88 -7.68
N MET A 316 22.93 3.96 -7.36
CA MET A 316 22.48 4.31 -6.03
C MET A 316 22.53 3.08 -5.12
N MET A 317 22.98 3.29 -3.89
CA MET A 317 23.12 2.24 -2.88
C MET A 317 22.26 2.60 -1.69
N VAL A 318 21.26 1.77 -1.38
CA VAL A 318 20.33 2.01 -0.28
C VAL A 318 20.26 0.78 0.64
N GLY A 319 19.90 1.02 1.90
CA GLY A 319 19.72 -0.03 2.89
C GLY A 319 18.25 -0.40 3.07
N HIS A 320 18.02 -1.54 3.68
CA HIS A 320 16.71 -1.98 4.16
C HIS A 320 16.74 -2.01 5.68
N THR A 321 15.90 -1.19 6.32
CA THR A 321 15.69 -1.17 7.76
C THR A 321 14.23 -1.47 8.10
N ASN A 322 13.93 -1.78 9.37
CA ASN A 322 12.59 -2.00 9.88
C ASN A 322 12.45 -1.33 11.25
N HIS A 323 11.40 -0.50 11.40
CA HIS A 323 11.08 0.23 12.62
C HIS A 323 9.64 -0.03 13.10
N THR A 324 8.97 -1.06 12.54
CA THR A 324 7.59 -1.41 12.89
C THR A 324 7.50 -2.60 13.84
N ASP A 325 8.57 -3.38 13.92
CA ASP A 325 8.56 -4.69 14.57
C ASP A 325 9.63 -4.82 15.65
N ILE A 326 9.34 -5.66 16.63
CA ILE A 326 10.30 -6.02 17.68
C ILE A 326 10.20 -7.51 17.99
N TYR A 327 11.36 -8.14 18.19
CA TYR A 327 11.49 -9.55 18.58
C TYR A 327 12.06 -9.71 19.98
N SER A 328 11.71 -10.82 20.65
CA SER A 328 12.17 -11.11 22.02
C SER A 328 13.70 -11.24 22.16
N ILE A 329 14.40 -11.51 21.06
CA ILE A 329 15.87 -11.60 21.02
C ILE A 329 16.56 -10.25 20.87
N SER A 330 15.84 -9.18 20.50
CA SER A 330 16.42 -7.83 20.41
C SER A 330 16.92 -7.33 21.74
N GLN A 331 18.01 -6.56 21.72
CA GLN A 331 18.53 -5.87 22.90
C GLN A 331 17.52 -4.86 23.48
N GLU A 332 16.60 -4.37 22.63
CA GLU A 332 15.55 -3.42 23.01
C GLU A 332 14.28 -4.11 23.53
N TRP A 333 14.23 -5.44 23.63
CA TRP A 333 13.03 -6.16 24.07
C TRP A 333 12.55 -5.73 25.46
N LYS A 334 13.44 -5.67 26.46
CA LYS A 334 13.17 -5.20 27.82
C LYS A 334 11.82 -5.71 28.37
N ASP A 335 11.57 -7.02 28.29
CA ASP A 335 10.31 -7.66 28.70
C ASP A 335 9.05 -7.10 27.97
N GLY A 336 9.21 -6.66 26.74
CA GLY A 336 8.13 -6.10 25.93
C GLY A 336 7.79 -4.65 26.25
N LYS A 337 8.69 -3.92 26.92
CA LYS A 337 8.46 -2.53 27.35
C LYS A 337 8.00 -1.60 26.23
N TYR A 338 8.50 -1.79 25.02
CA TYR A 338 8.25 -0.91 23.88
C TYR A 338 7.21 -1.46 22.89
N VAL A 339 6.62 -2.62 23.23
CA VAL A 339 5.54 -3.23 22.43
C VAL A 339 4.23 -2.47 22.63
N CYS A 340 3.46 -2.29 21.57
CA CYS A 340 2.08 -1.83 21.67
C CYS A 340 1.27 -2.75 22.59
N LYS A 341 0.47 -2.17 23.48
CA LYS A 341 -0.44 -2.91 24.36
C LYS A 341 -1.89 -2.78 23.91
N ASN A 342 -2.64 -3.86 24.08
CA ASN A 342 -4.09 -3.88 23.97
C ASN A 342 -4.75 -3.19 25.20
N PRO A 343 -6.05 -2.89 25.18
CA PRO A 343 -6.76 -2.30 26.33
C PRO A 343 -6.66 -3.12 27.63
N ASP A 344 -6.55 -4.44 27.51
CA ASP A 344 -6.37 -5.36 28.66
C ASP A 344 -4.93 -5.45 29.18
N GLY A 345 -4.01 -4.67 28.59
CA GLY A 345 -2.57 -4.65 28.94
C GLY A 345 -1.75 -5.75 28.28
N SER A 346 -2.34 -6.67 27.52
CA SER A 346 -1.60 -7.70 26.78
C SER A 346 -0.80 -7.10 25.63
N LEU A 347 0.33 -7.75 25.28
CA LEU A 347 1.19 -7.32 24.17
C LEU A 347 0.55 -7.61 22.82
N GLN A 348 0.57 -6.66 21.90
CA GLN A 348 0.13 -6.86 20.53
C GLN A 348 1.14 -7.69 19.76
N LYS A 349 0.74 -8.88 19.33
CA LYS A 349 1.58 -9.85 18.62
C LYS A 349 1.03 -10.13 17.21
N LYS A 350 1.96 -10.42 16.29
CA LYS A 350 1.66 -10.84 14.91
C LYS A 350 1.94 -12.35 14.74
N TRP A 351 2.39 -12.73 13.57
CA TRP A 351 2.81 -14.10 13.23
C TRP A 351 4.31 -14.32 13.54
N ARG A 352 4.80 -15.55 13.31
CA ARG A 352 6.23 -15.85 13.40
C ARG A 352 6.93 -15.52 12.10
N PHE A 353 8.08 -14.85 12.22
CA PHE A 353 8.98 -14.59 11.10
C PHE A 353 10.42 -14.98 11.45
N SER A 354 11.44 -14.40 10.82
CA SER A 354 12.87 -14.73 11.03
C SER A 354 13.33 -14.59 12.48
N GLY A 355 12.96 -13.52 13.16
CA GLY A 355 13.31 -13.23 14.55
C GLY A 355 12.52 -14.01 15.60
N GLY A 356 11.53 -14.80 15.20
CA GLY A 356 10.61 -15.50 16.08
C GLY A 356 9.19 -14.94 16.01
N LEU A 357 8.47 -14.91 17.14
CA LEU A 357 7.20 -14.24 17.26
C LEU A 357 7.40 -12.73 17.16
N MET A 358 6.74 -12.12 16.21
CA MET A 358 6.83 -10.70 15.90
C MET A 358 5.80 -9.92 16.73
N TYR A 359 6.19 -8.76 17.22
CA TYR A 359 5.33 -7.87 17.98
C TYR A 359 5.32 -6.48 17.38
N ASN A 360 4.20 -5.76 17.54
CA ASN A 360 4.08 -4.37 17.11
C ASN A 360 4.91 -3.45 17.99
N LEU A 361 5.98 -2.88 17.45
CA LEU A 361 6.75 -1.85 18.11
C LEU A 361 5.93 -0.55 18.16
N CYS A 362 5.74 0.04 19.33
CA CYS A 362 5.02 1.31 19.43
C CYS A 362 5.81 2.44 18.73
N TYR A 363 5.14 3.21 17.89
CA TYR A 363 5.81 4.20 17.02
C TYR A 363 6.45 5.36 17.80
N LYS A 364 6.02 5.64 19.02
CA LYS A 364 6.66 6.66 19.86
C LYS A 364 8.09 6.26 20.29
N PRO A 365 8.33 5.11 20.98
CA PRO A 365 9.70 4.64 21.22
C PRO A 365 10.42 4.25 19.91
N SER A 366 9.73 3.75 18.90
CA SER A 366 10.33 3.47 17.60
C SER A 366 10.98 4.70 16.98
N TYR A 367 10.33 5.86 17.08
CA TYR A 367 10.90 7.12 16.60
C TYR A 367 12.20 7.49 17.34
N GLU A 368 12.33 7.17 18.62
CA GLU A 368 13.57 7.38 19.36
C GLU A 368 14.69 6.47 18.85
N PHE A 369 14.38 5.20 18.54
CA PHE A 369 15.33 4.27 17.93
C PHE A 369 15.73 4.71 16.53
N TYR A 370 14.77 5.11 15.71
CA TYR A 370 15.01 5.69 14.39
C TYR A 370 15.97 6.89 14.45
N MET A 371 15.73 7.86 15.32
CA MET A 371 16.59 9.04 15.47
C MET A 371 17.98 8.71 15.99
N ARG A 372 18.16 7.60 16.69
CA ARG A 372 19.45 7.09 17.17
C ARG A 372 20.24 6.37 16.08
N ASP A 373 19.56 5.59 15.24
CA ASP A 373 20.20 4.58 14.38
C ASP A 373 20.26 5.00 12.90
N GLU A 374 19.23 5.63 12.33
CA GLU A 374 19.24 6.03 10.91
C GLU A 374 20.38 7.02 10.56
N PRO A 375 20.76 7.98 11.40
CA PRO A 375 21.96 8.79 11.13
C PRO A 375 23.26 7.97 11.05
N LYS A 376 23.33 6.82 11.76
CA LYS A 376 24.50 5.91 11.66
C LYS A 376 24.42 5.09 10.37
N VAL A 377 23.22 4.70 9.92
CA VAL A 377 23.00 4.04 8.63
C VAL A 377 23.44 4.98 7.49
N ALA A 378 23.00 6.24 7.51
CA ALA A 378 23.45 7.25 6.55
C ALA A 378 24.98 7.45 6.57
N ALA A 379 25.60 7.40 7.77
CA ALA A 379 27.06 7.51 7.93
C ALA A 379 27.84 6.31 7.35
N LEU A 380 27.18 5.17 7.03
CA LEU A 380 27.81 4.09 6.25
C LEU A 380 28.07 4.50 4.80
N GLY A 381 27.34 5.51 4.30
CA GLY A 381 27.48 6.05 2.95
C GLY A 381 26.29 5.76 2.02
N PHE A 382 25.25 5.11 2.50
CA PHE A 382 24.01 4.90 1.72
C PHE A 382 23.43 6.22 1.21
N ARG A 383 22.96 6.21 -0.03
CA ARG A 383 22.33 7.36 -0.69
C ARG A 383 21.43 6.86 -1.82
N GLY A 384 20.19 7.35 -1.83
CA GLY A 384 19.12 6.96 -2.76
C GLY A 384 17.76 7.08 -2.08
N MET A 385 16.78 6.31 -2.51
CA MET A 385 15.50 6.23 -1.82
C MET A 385 15.60 5.14 -0.74
N GLU A 386 16.01 5.53 0.48
CA GLU A 386 16.21 4.59 1.59
C GLU A 386 14.91 3.87 1.96
N PHE A 387 15.02 2.56 2.23
CA PHE A 387 13.89 1.70 2.45
C PHE A 387 13.63 1.43 3.93
N VAL A 388 12.45 1.83 4.41
CA VAL A 388 11.92 1.38 5.70
C VAL A 388 10.74 0.45 5.47
N ASP A 389 10.90 -0.79 5.94
CA ASP A 389 9.95 -1.88 5.71
C ASP A 389 8.56 -1.58 6.29
N VAL A 390 7.53 -1.85 5.50
CA VAL A 390 6.08 -1.74 5.78
C VAL A 390 5.59 -0.46 6.47
N MET A 391 6.44 0.51 6.75
CA MET A 391 6.11 1.71 7.54
C MET A 391 4.97 2.54 6.94
N ALA A 392 4.88 2.60 5.62
CA ALA A 392 3.87 3.39 4.92
C ALA A 392 2.63 2.58 4.51
N MET A 393 2.60 1.27 4.75
CA MET A 393 1.50 0.41 4.28
C MET A 393 0.72 -0.32 5.39
N VAL A 394 1.31 -0.56 6.55
CA VAL A 394 0.56 -1.17 7.65
C VAL A 394 -0.36 -0.13 8.30
N THR A 395 -1.58 -0.53 8.65
CA THR A 395 -2.45 0.33 9.45
C THR A 395 -1.73 0.68 10.76
N PRO A 396 -1.53 1.97 11.06
CA PRO A 396 -0.83 2.40 12.27
C PRO A 396 -1.48 1.81 13.52
N HIS A 397 -0.66 1.30 14.44
CA HIS A 397 -1.15 0.60 15.63
C HIS A 397 -1.44 1.57 16.77
N GLU A 398 -2.61 1.45 17.37
CA GLU A 398 -2.91 2.07 18.67
C GLU A 398 -2.09 1.41 19.78
N CYS A 399 -1.81 2.13 20.85
CA CYS A 399 -1.09 1.62 22.00
C CYS A 399 -1.73 2.13 23.30
N TYR A 400 -2.06 1.20 24.19
CA TYR A 400 -2.66 1.50 25.51
C TYR A 400 -1.63 1.46 26.65
N ASP A 401 -0.34 1.40 26.34
CA ASP A 401 0.70 1.52 27.38
C ASP A 401 0.67 2.93 27.97
N PRO A 402 0.56 3.09 29.32
CA PRO A 402 0.51 4.40 29.96
C PRO A 402 1.79 5.24 29.80
N GLU A 403 2.95 4.62 29.50
CA GLU A 403 4.21 5.34 29.26
C GLU A 403 4.30 5.90 27.81
N HIS A 404 3.63 5.24 26.85
CA HIS A 404 3.65 5.64 25.43
C HIS A 404 2.29 5.40 24.74
N PRO A 405 1.19 5.98 25.24
CA PRO A 405 -0.12 5.81 24.63
C PRO A 405 -0.18 6.51 23.29
N LEU A 406 -0.83 5.86 22.30
CA LEU A 406 -1.08 6.42 20.97
C LEU A 406 -2.44 5.95 20.44
N ASN A 407 -3.24 6.84 19.86
CA ASN A 407 -4.27 6.45 18.91
C ASN A 407 -3.65 6.26 17.51
N ARG A 408 -4.41 5.70 16.55
CA ARG A 408 -3.87 5.40 15.21
C ARG A 408 -3.46 6.66 14.43
N ARG A 409 -4.17 7.77 14.61
CA ARG A 409 -3.79 9.05 13.98
C ARG A 409 -2.42 9.54 14.48
N GLN A 410 -2.19 9.49 15.77
CA GLN A 410 -0.89 9.84 16.35
C GLN A 410 0.22 8.88 15.91
N ALA A 411 -0.08 7.58 15.79
CA ALA A 411 0.87 6.62 15.26
C ALA A 411 1.20 6.89 13.78
N ALA A 412 0.19 7.23 12.94
CA ALA A 412 0.39 7.65 11.55
C ALA A 412 1.30 8.89 11.44
N GLU A 413 1.14 9.88 12.34
CA GLU A 413 2.01 11.06 12.38
C GLU A 413 3.47 10.70 12.64
N TYR A 414 3.75 9.72 13.52
CA TYR A 414 5.11 9.22 13.72
C TYR A 414 5.66 8.49 12.48
N ALA A 415 4.85 7.67 11.82
CA ALA A 415 5.25 7.02 10.58
C ALA A 415 5.64 8.05 9.50
N VAL A 416 4.80 9.08 9.29
CA VAL A 416 5.07 10.17 8.36
C VAL A 416 6.35 10.93 8.71
N LYS A 417 6.61 11.18 10.00
CA LYS A 417 7.86 11.84 10.45
C LYS A 417 9.10 10.99 10.12
N MET A 418 9.05 9.68 10.36
CA MET A 418 10.15 8.78 10.03
C MET A 418 10.38 8.72 8.52
N MET A 419 9.34 8.52 7.73
CA MET A 419 9.44 8.48 6.27
C MET A 419 9.95 9.81 5.68
N SER A 420 9.47 10.96 6.18
CA SER A 420 9.95 12.28 5.72
C SER A 420 11.42 12.52 6.04
N GLY A 421 11.88 12.07 7.22
CA GLY A 421 13.28 12.22 7.64
C GLY A 421 14.29 11.47 6.75
N LEU A 422 13.85 10.43 6.02
CA LEU A 422 14.72 9.71 5.08
C LEU A 422 15.15 10.60 3.92
N ARG A 423 14.28 11.47 3.42
CA ARG A 423 14.62 12.40 2.33
C ARG A 423 15.79 13.31 2.72
N ASP A 424 15.79 13.81 3.95
CA ASP A 424 16.84 14.70 4.45
C ASP A 424 18.18 13.96 4.63
N MET A 425 18.14 12.70 5.05
CA MET A 425 19.33 11.90 5.35
C MET A 425 19.93 11.23 4.11
N PHE A 426 19.08 10.67 3.23
CA PHE A 426 19.52 9.81 2.12
C PHE A 426 19.22 10.40 0.74
N GLY A 427 18.29 11.35 0.64
CA GLY A 427 17.87 12.01 -0.59
C GLY A 427 16.54 11.52 -1.15
N GLY A 428 15.94 10.48 -0.60
CA GLY A 428 14.65 9.94 -0.95
C GLY A 428 14.15 8.88 0.04
N SER A 429 12.90 8.45 -0.11
CA SER A 429 12.23 7.53 0.80
C SER A 429 11.44 6.48 0.05
N GLN A 430 11.47 5.24 0.52
CA GLN A 430 10.62 4.16 0.02
C GLN A 430 10.14 3.22 1.14
N SER A 431 9.06 2.51 0.86
CA SER A 431 8.51 1.50 1.75
C SER A 431 7.86 0.38 0.93
N GLU A 432 7.49 -0.73 1.57
CA GLU A 432 6.86 -1.89 0.93
C GLU A 432 5.47 -1.58 0.33
N GLY A 433 4.92 -0.44 0.58
CA GLY A 433 3.67 0.07 0.01
C GLY A 433 3.50 1.53 0.36
N CYS A 434 2.36 2.08 -0.02
CA CYS A 434 2.01 3.44 0.38
C CYS A 434 0.50 3.58 0.51
N HIS A 435 0.01 3.61 1.75
CA HIS A 435 -1.34 4.04 2.05
C HIS A 435 -1.45 5.56 1.93
N TYR A 436 -2.64 6.04 1.60
CA TYR A 436 -2.88 7.47 1.33
C TYR A 436 -2.42 8.41 2.46
N PHE A 437 -2.46 7.99 3.75
CA PHE A 437 -2.02 8.84 4.87
C PHE A 437 -0.52 9.17 4.83
N ALA A 438 0.30 8.30 4.21
CA ALA A 438 1.75 8.45 4.11
C ALA A 438 2.21 9.03 2.75
N ALA A 439 1.30 9.25 1.80
CA ALA A 439 1.61 9.59 0.41
C ALA A 439 2.60 10.76 0.28
N LYS A 440 2.43 11.83 1.09
CA LYS A 440 3.28 13.02 1.06
C LYS A 440 4.73 12.75 1.47
N SER A 441 5.01 11.62 2.14
CA SER A 441 6.32 11.27 2.67
C SER A 441 7.03 10.13 1.93
N VAL A 442 6.42 9.57 0.86
CA VAL A 442 6.96 8.44 0.10
C VAL A 442 7.31 8.87 -1.32
N ASP A 443 8.49 8.47 -1.80
CA ASP A 443 8.95 8.70 -3.18
C ASP A 443 8.75 7.47 -4.06
N PHE A 444 8.89 6.27 -3.49
CA PHE A 444 8.66 5.02 -4.17
C PHE A 444 7.90 4.03 -3.27
N ALA A 445 6.76 3.55 -3.75
CA ALA A 445 6.01 2.45 -3.18
C ALA A 445 6.46 1.14 -3.86
N MET A 446 7.22 0.31 -3.16
CA MET A 446 7.77 -0.95 -3.71
C MET A 446 6.66 -1.86 -4.23
N TYR A 447 5.52 -1.91 -3.53
CA TYR A 447 4.27 -2.47 -4.02
C TYR A 447 3.18 -1.45 -3.78
N SER A 448 2.46 -1.02 -4.80
CA SER A 448 1.36 -0.07 -4.62
C SER A 448 0.21 -0.69 -3.83
N THR A 449 0.02 -1.99 -3.97
CA THR A 449 -0.92 -2.80 -3.19
C THR A 449 -0.33 -4.17 -2.88
N MET A 450 -0.68 -4.71 -1.72
CA MET A 450 -0.40 -6.11 -1.36
C MET A 450 -1.43 -7.08 -1.93
N LYS A 451 -2.50 -6.58 -2.53
CA LYS A 451 -3.50 -7.43 -3.20
C LYS A 451 -3.00 -7.85 -4.56
N MET A 452 -3.26 -9.10 -4.87
CA MET A 452 -2.67 -9.80 -5.99
C MET A 452 -3.18 -9.30 -7.34
N ALA A 453 -2.29 -9.27 -8.30
CA ALA A 453 -2.63 -9.02 -9.69
C ALA A 453 -3.57 -10.10 -10.29
N HIS A 454 -3.59 -11.30 -9.75
CA HIS A 454 -4.58 -12.31 -10.15
C HIS A 454 -5.95 -12.02 -9.54
N PRO A 455 -7.03 -12.25 -10.31
CA PRO A 455 -8.36 -12.27 -9.73
C PRO A 455 -8.33 -13.23 -8.55
N GLN A 456 -8.51 -12.70 -7.35
CA GLN A 456 -8.60 -13.55 -6.18
C GLN A 456 -9.77 -14.49 -6.40
N LYS A 457 -9.55 -15.77 -6.19
CA LYS A 457 -10.61 -16.78 -6.13
C LYS A 457 -11.47 -16.62 -4.87
N LYS A 458 -11.79 -15.38 -4.49
CA LYS A 458 -12.80 -15.09 -3.48
C LYS A 458 -14.10 -14.90 -4.24
N ASP A 459 -15.10 -15.65 -3.90
CA ASP A 459 -16.35 -15.79 -4.66
C ASP A 459 -17.09 -14.46 -4.94
N ILE A 460 -16.75 -13.39 -4.22
CA ILE A 460 -17.36 -12.07 -4.36
C ILE A 460 -16.51 -11.06 -5.15
N ILE A 461 -15.21 -11.32 -5.38
CA ILE A 461 -14.29 -10.41 -6.10
C ILE A 461 -14.14 -10.84 -7.55
N ASP A 462 -14.43 -9.93 -8.47
CA ASP A 462 -14.43 -10.19 -9.92
C ASP A 462 -13.21 -9.64 -10.65
N ALA A 463 -12.62 -8.53 -10.17
CA ALA A 463 -11.47 -7.92 -10.80
C ALA A 463 -10.64 -7.09 -9.80
N HIS A 464 -9.38 -6.85 -10.15
CA HIS A 464 -8.52 -5.84 -9.52
C HIS A 464 -8.17 -4.78 -10.57
N VAL A 465 -8.43 -3.52 -10.27
CA VAL A 465 -8.21 -2.37 -11.17
C VAL A 465 -7.18 -1.40 -10.58
N PRO A 466 -6.41 -0.66 -11.41
CA PRO A 466 -5.28 0.14 -10.97
C PRO A 466 -5.70 1.49 -10.35
N VAL A 467 -6.63 1.47 -9.39
CA VAL A 467 -7.16 2.69 -8.74
C VAL A 467 -6.05 3.43 -8.00
N TRP A 468 -5.16 2.70 -7.32
CA TRP A 468 -4.02 3.31 -6.63
C TRP A 468 -3.13 4.09 -7.62
N GLN A 469 -2.85 3.51 -8.80
CA GLN A 469 -2.06 4.17 -9.83
C GLN A 469 -2.76 5.39 -10.42
N ILE A 470 -4.08 5.33 -10.62
CA ILE A 470 -4.84 6.51 -11.06
C ILE A 470 -4.74 7.63 -10.03
N VAL A 471 -4.71 7.32 -8.74
CA VAL A 471 -4.54 8.34 -7.70
C VAL A 471 -3.11 8.89 -7.68
N PHE A 472 -2.07 8.05 -7.73
CA PHE A 472 -0.71 8.43 -7.34
C PHE A 472 0.33 8.42 -8.47
N HIS A 473 0.06 7.84 -9.64
CA HIS A 473 1.01 7.88 -10.75
C HIS A 473 1.29 9.32 -11.18
N GLY A 474 2.56 9.66 -11.42
CA GLY A 474 3.01 11.04 -11.65
C GLY A 474 3.32 11.82 -10.36
N TYR A 475 3.05 11.23 -9.18
CA TYR A 475 3.35 11.78 -7.86
C TYR A 475 4.29 10.88 -7.05
N ILE A 476 4.09 9.56 -7.12
CA ILE A 476 4.88 8.54 -6.41
C ILE A 476 5.27 7.46 -7.42
N LEU A 477 6.56 7.12 -7.48
CA LEU A 477 7.02 5.97 -8.24
C LEU A 477 6.47 4.68 -7.63
N SER A 478 6.15 3.69 -8.44
CA SER A 478 5.62 2.42 -7.90
C SER A 478 5.95 1.20 -8.74
N ASN A 479 5.96 0.05 -8.07
CA ASN A 479 5.75 -1.26 -8.66
C ASN A 479 4.32 -1.70 -8.29
N PRO A 480 3.51 -2.24 -9.21
CA PRO A 480 2.08 -2.42 -8.95
C PRO A 480 1.74 -3.46 -7.88
N ALA A 481 2.46 -4.58 -7.82
CA ALA A 481 2.20 -5.65 -6.86
C ALA A 481 3.43 -6.55 -6.66
N SER A 482 3.45 -7.33 -5.57
CA SER A 482 4.54 -8.25 -5.26
C SER A 482 4.76 -9.31 -6.35
N GLU A 483 3.71 -9.77 -7.00
CA GLU A 483 3.78 -10.76 -8.08
C GLU A 483 4.43 -10.24 -9.36
N THR A 484 4.55 -8.93 -9.52
CA THR A 484 5.22 -8.30 -10.67
C THR A 484 6.74 -8.15 -10.48
N VAL A 485 7.29 -8.58 -9.34
CA VAL A 485 8.75 -8.70 -9.15
C VAL A 485 9.33 -9.72 -10.13
N ASN A 486 10.46 -9.39 -10.76
CA ASN A 486 11.07 -10.18 -11.83
C ASN A 486 10.10 -10.45 -13.00
N TYR A 487 9.34 -9.41 -13.38
CA TYR A 487 8.19 -9.50 -14.28
C TYR A 487 8.47 -10.13 -15.64
N ASN A 488 9.66 -9.92 -16.20
CA ASN A 488 10.03 -10.37 -17.55
C ASN A 488 10.56 -11.82 -17.63
N ILE A 489 10.55 -12.54 -16.52
CA ILE A 489 10.89 -13.98 -16.49
C ILE A 489 9.74 -14.87 -16.05
N LYS A 490 8.58 -14.31 -15.84
CA LYS A 490 7.34 -14.98 -15.48
C LYS A 490 6.43 -15.14 -16.70
N GLU A 491 5.25 -15.71 -16.46
CA GLU A 491 4.18 -15.73 -17.47
C GLU A 491 3.85 -14.32 -17.98
N PRO A 492 3.46 -14.14 -19.25
CA PRO A 492 3.18 -12.84 -19.88
C PRO A 492 2.21 -11.98 -19.08
N TYR A 493 1.26 -12.60 -18.37
CA TYR A 493 0.28 -11.93 -17.53
C TYR A 493 0.91 -10.95 -16.53
N TYR A 494 1.98 -11.35 -15.83
CA TYR A 494 2.63 -10.49 -14.82
C TYR A 494 3.32 -9.28 -15.44
N LYS A 495 3.96 -9.48 -16.60
CA LYS A 495 4.57 -8.41 -17.36
C LYS A 495 3.52 -7.39 -17.82
N LEU A 496 2.41 -7.87 -18.37
CA LEU A 496 1.32 -7.00 -18.82
C LEU A 496 0.71 -6.20 -17.67
N ARG A 497 0.48 -6.83 -16.50
CA ARG A 497 -0.01 -6.12 -15.31
C ARG A 497 0.95 -5.02 -14.83
N PHE A 498 2.26 -5.29 -14.91
CA PHE A 498 3.27 -4.28 -14.60
C PHE A 498 3.21 -3.09 -15.57
N ILE A 499 3.17 -3.35 -16.86
CA ILE A 499 3.19 -2.33 -17.93
C ILE A 499 1.89 -1.53 -17.93
N GLU A 500 0.73 -2.19 -17.83
CA GLU A 500 -0.59 -1.58 -17.73
C GLU A 500 -0.67 -0.50 -16.64
N ALA A 501 0.00 -0.76 -15.52
CA ALA A 501 0.02 0.13 -14.37
C ALA A 501 1.08 1.24 -14.45
N GLY A 502 1.91 1.28 -15.50
CA GLY A 502 3.01 2.24 -15.62
C GLY A 502 4.10 2.04 -14.57
N GLY A 503 4.35 0.80 -14.15
CA GLY A 503 5.24 0.50 -13.04
C GLY A 503 6.73 0.81 -13.30
N ARG A 504 7.48 1.07 -12.22
CA ARG A 504 8.94 1.11 -12.22
C ARG A 504 9.48 -0.31 -12.04
N PRO A 505 10.45 -0.82 -12.88
CA PRO A 505 10.94 -2.19 -12.77
C PRO A 505 11.56 -2.49 -11.39
N LEU A 506 11.21 -3.66 -10.87
CA LEU A 506 11.69 -4.17 -9.59
C LEU A 506 12.20 -5.60 -9.78
N TYR A 507 13.44 -5.83 -9.38
CA TYR A 507 14.11 -7.13 -9.38
C TYR A 507 14.50 -7.52 -7.96
N TYR A 508 14.57 -8.84 -7.70
CA TYR A 508 14.91 -9.33 -6.38
C TYR A 508 15.77 -10.59 -6.47
N PHE A 509 17.05 -10.47 -6.09
CA PHE A 509 17.91 -11.63 -5.86
C PHE A 509 17.49 -12.33 -4.57
N TYR A 510 17.32 -13.65 -4.64
CA TYR A 510 16.88 -14.48 -3.52
C TYR A 510 15.56 -14.01 -2.92
N SER A 511 14.56 -13.77 -3.79
CA SER A 511 13.20 -13.43 -3.36
C SER A 511 12.54 -14.57 -2.58
N LYS A 512 12.91 -15.80 -2.88
CA LYS A 512 12.47 -17.03 -2.20
C LYS A 512 13.32 -17.28 -0.95
N PHE A 513 12.75 -17.07 0.22
CA PHE A 513 13.46 -17.26 1.49
C PHE A 513 12.60 -17.93 2.56
N MET A 514 11.30 -18.06 2.32
CA MET A 514 10.39 -18.69 3.27
C MET A 514 10.40 -20.20 3.13
N ASN A 515 10.60 -20.89 4.25
CA ASN A 515 10.72 -22.35 4.31
C ASN A 515 9.36 -23.08 4.37
N ASN A 516 8.24 -22.37 4.37
CA ASN A 516 6.88 -22.92 4.30
C ASN A 516 6.28 -22.95 2.89
N GLY A 517 7.06 -22.59 1.86
CA GLY A 517 6.60 -22.50 0.47
C GLY A 517 5.73 -21.29 0.14
N ASN A 518 5.49 -20.40 1.11
CA ASN A 518 4.66 -19.22 0.91
C ASN A 518 5.49 -18.05 0.36
N ASN A 519 5.84 -18.13 -0.92
CA ASN A 519 6.63 -17.11 -1.62
C ASN A 519 5.69 -16.15 -2.36
N TRP A 520 5.26 -15.09 -1.71
CA TRP A 520 4.37 -14.07 -2.30
C TRP A 520 4.99 -13.22 -3.42
N MET A 521 6.31 -13.32 -3.63
CA MET A 521 7.02 -12.66 -4.75
C MET A 521 7.13 -13.55 -5.99
N GLY A 522 6.37 -14.64 -6.06
CA GLY A 522 6.37 -15.58 -7.17
C GLY A 522 7.41 -16.68 -7.04
N GLU A 523 7.48 -17.55 -8.06
CA GLU A 523 8.30 -18.78 -8.03
C GLU A 523 9.66 -18.66 -8.71
N VAL A 524 9.85 -17.67 -9.57
CA VAL A 524 11.08 -17.46 -10.32
C VAL A 524 12.00 -16.50 -9.57
N ASP A 525 13.23 -16.92 -9.33
CA ASP A 525 14.21 -16.20 -8.53
C ASP A 525 15.43 -15.81 -9.34
N LEU A 526 15.99 -14.63 -9.09
CA LEU A 526 17.33 -14.28 -9.51
C LEU A 526 18.31 -14.76 -8.45
N SER A 527 19.45 -15.33 -8.87
CA SER A 527 20.43 -15.90 -7.96
C SER A 527 21.87 -15.72 -8.44
N TYR A 528 22.82 -15.98 -7.54
CA TYR A 528 24.25 -16.02 -7.83
C TYR A 528 24.86 -17.24 -7.16
N LYS A 529 24.74 -18.40 -7.79
CA LYS A 529 25.33 -19.66 -7.34
C LYS A 529 26.74 -19.84 -7.93
N ASP A 530 26.91 -19.40 -9.16
CA ASP A 530 28.18 -19.40 -9.91
C ASP A 530 28.16 -18.24 -10.94
N ARG A 531 29.22 -18.15 -11.73
CA ARG A 531 29.38 -17.05 -12.71
C ARG A 531 28.33 -17.08 -13.82
N GLU A 532 27.94 -18.25 -14.28
CA GLU A 532 26.93 -18.38 -15.33
C GLU A 532 25.54 -17.96 -14.82
N ASP A 533 25.19 -18.40 -13.62
CA ASP A 533 23.94 -18.03 -12.96
C ASP A 533 23.84 -16.51 -12.75
N LEU A 534 24.93 -15.86 -12.30
CA LEU A 534 25.02 -14.41 -12.19
C LEU A 534 24.81 -13.73 -13.54
N GLN A 535 25.50 -14.19 -14.59
CA GLN A 535 25.37 -13.62 -15.93
C GLN A 535 23.94 -13.71 -16.47
N ASN A 536 23.28 -14.84 -16.25
CA ASN A 536 21.89 -15.05 -16.65
C ASN A 536 20.93 -14.15 -15.85
N SER A 537 21.13 -14.02 -14.54
CA SER A 537 20.33 -13.12 -13.69
C SER A 537 20.44 -11.66 -14.13
N VAL A 538 21.67 -11.19 -14.40
CA VAL A 538 21.89 -9.81 -14.86
C VAL A 538 21.38 -9.59 -16.29
N LYS A 539 21.43 -10.61 -17.16
CA LYS A 539 20.85 -10.54 -18.50
C LYS A 539 19.34 -10.24 -18.45
N VAL A 540 18.60 -10.91 -17.57
CA VAL A 540 17.17 -10.66 -17.35
C VAL A 540 16.93 -9.21 -16.93
N ILE A 541 17.74 -8.69 -16.00
CA ILE A 541 17.65 -7.28 -15.56
C ILE A 541 17.92 -6.34 -16.74
N LYS A 542 18.95 -6.64 -17.55
CA LYS A 542 19.29 -5.81 -18.71
C LYS A 542 18.17 -5.76 -19.75
N GLU A 543 17.57 -6.90 -20.06
CA GLU A 543 16.44 -6.98 -21.00
C GLU A 543 15.28 -6.12 -20.52
N GLY A 544 14.89 -6.19 -19.25
CA GLY A 544 13.82 -5.36 -18.70
C GLY A 544 14.22 -3.89 -18.53
N PHE A 545 15.49 -3.58 -18.25
CA PHE A 545 16.01 -2.22 -18.27
C PHE A 545 15.81 -1.57 -19.64
N ASP A 546 16.22 -2.27 -20.72
CA ASP A 546 16.09 -1.76 -22.08
C ASP A 546 14.63 -1.61 -22.52
N GLU A 547 13.78 -2.55 -22.15
CA GLU A 547 12.34 -2.49 -22.42
C GLU A 547 11.66 -1.29 -21.73
N TYR A 548 12.08 -0.96 -20.52
CA TYR A 548 11.52 0.14 -19.74
C TYR A 548 11.95 1.53 -20.23
N GLN A 549 13.20 1.70 -20.71
CA GLN A 549 13.75 3.01 -21.05
C GLN A 549 12.83 3.85 -21.97
N PRO A 550 12.25 3.33 -23.07
CA PRO A 550 11.35 4.12 -23.93
C PRO A 550 10.03 4.52 -23.26
N MET A 551 9.69 3.94 -22.10
CA MET A 551 8.46 4.21 -21.34
C MET A 551 8.71 5.02 -20.06
N SER A 552 9.97 5.23 -19.66
CA SER A 552 10.31 5.88 -18.38
C SER A 552 9.74 7.30 -18.26
N TYR A 553 9.54 8.00 -19.38
CA TYR A 553 8.93 9.34 -19.41
C TYR A 553 7.50 9.34 -18.82
N LEU A 554 6.78 8.22 -18.87
CA LEU A 554 5.44 8.11 -18.31
C LEU A 554 5.42 8.35 -16.80
N GLN A 555 6.55 8.19 -16.10
CA GLN A 555 6.63 8.48 -14.67
C GLN A 555 6.39 9.96 -14.34
N TYR A 556 6.48 10.86 -15.32
CA TYR A 556 6.15 12.27 -15.18
C TYR A 556 4.66 12.56 -15.36
N GLU A 557 3.90 11.61 -15.92
CA GLU A 557 2.51 11.79 -16.30
C GLU A 557 1.58 11.16 -15.26
N THR A 558 0.39 11.72 -15.08
CA THR A 558 -0.66 11.05 -14.30
C THR A 558 -1.34 9.99 -15.16
N LEU A 559 -1.70 8.86 -14.55
CA LEU A 559 -2.62 7.90 -15.16
C LEU A 559 -4.04 8.43 -14.97
N ASP A 560 -4.70 8.84 -16.05
CA ASP A 560 -5.98 9.53 -15.95
C ASP A 560 -7.19 8.62 -16.22
N ASN A 561 -7.02 7.61 -17.07
CA ASN A 561 -8.08 6.66 -17.34
C ASN A 561 -7.52 5.24 -17.51
N HIS A 562 -8.29 4.28 -17.08
CA HIS A 562 -8.07 2.87 -17.33
C HIS A 562 -9.42 2.22 -17.60
N GLU A 563 -9.48 1.38 -18.61
CA GLU A 563 -10.71 0.67 -18.99
C GLU A 563 -10.41 -0.64 -19.70
N GLU A 564 -11.32 -1.60 -19.60
CA GLU A 564 -11.35 -2.80 -20.43
C GLU A 564 -12.08 -2.48 -21.73
N ILE A 565 -11.33 -2.26 -22.82
CA ILE A 565 -11.87 -1.85 -24.14
C ILE A 565 -12.44 -3.02 -24.95
N ALA A 566 -12.07 -4.24 -24.59
CA ALA A 566 -12.63 -5.49 -25.10
C ALA A 566 -12.35 -6.60 -24.08
N PRO A 567 -13.07 -7.72 -24.06
CA PRO A 567 -12.82 -8.81 -23.13
C PRO A 567 -11.35 -9.25 -23.12
N GLY A 568 -10.66 -9.04 -21.99
CA GLY A 568 -9.24 -9.33 -21.81
C GLY A 568 -8.30 -8.36 -22.55
N VAL A 569 -8.76 -7.17 -22.94
CA VAL A 569 -7.90 -6.10 -23.48
C VAL A 569 -8.16 -4.81 -22.73
N THR A 570 -7.11 -4.24 -22.13
CA THR A 570 -7.19 -3.00 -21.36
C THR A 570 -6.50 -1.84 -22.05
N CYS A 571 -6.91 -0.62 -21.71
CA CYS A 571 -6.31 0.62 -22.15
C CYS A 571 -6.06 1.52 -20.94
N SER A 572 -4.80 1.90 -20.73
CA SER A 572 -4.36 2.92 -19.79
C SER A 572 -4.06 4.22 -20.54
N THR A 573 -4.66 5.34 -20.13
CA THR A 573 -4.45 6.66 -20.76
C THR A 573 -3.82 7.62 -19.78
N PHE A 574 -2.74 8.27 -20.22
CA PHE A 574 -1.95 9.21 -19.41
C PHE A 574 -2.26 10.66 -19.76
N SER A 575 -1.86 11.59 -18.87
CA SER A 575 -2.17 13.01 -18.96
C SER A 575 -1.63 13.72 -20.21
N ASP A 576 -0.55 13.21 -20.81
CA ASP A 576 0.02 13.72 -22.07
C ASP A 576 -0.69 13.16 -23.32
N GLY A 577 -1.66 12.26 -23.14
CA GLY A 577 -2.35 11.56 -24.22
C GLY A 577 -1.69 10.24 -24.64
N SER A 578 -0.58 9.85 -24.02
CA SER A 578 0.00 8.51 -24.19
C SER A 578 -0.99 7.42 -23.78
N MET A 579 -0.98 6.29 -24.50
CA MET A 579 -1.81 5.13 -24.19
C MET A 579 -0.98 3.87 -24.15
N ILE A 580 -1.33 2.97 -23.21
CA ILE A 580 -0.83 1.59 -23.16
C ILE A 580 -2.02 0.66 -23.38
N ILE A 581 -1.96 -0.16 -24.43
CA ILE A 581 -2.95 -1.19 -24.72
C ILE A 581 -2.33 -2.54 -24.34
N CYS A 582 -2.90 -3.25 -23.37
CA CYS A 582 -2.47 -4.60 -22.98
C CYS A 582 -3.49 -5.64 -23.45
N ASN A 583 -3.01 -6.62 -24.20
CA ASN A 583 -3.81 -7.71 -24.72
C ASN A 583 -3.50 -9.01 -23.96
N TYR A 584 -4.34 -9.39 -23.02
CA TYR A 584 -4.23 -10.62 -22.23
C TYR A 584 -4.76 -11.87 -22.94
N THR A 585 -5.29 -11.69 -24.16
CA THR A 585 -5.88 -12.81 -24.91
C THR A 585 -4.84 -13.55 -25.75
N ASN A 586 -5.18 -14.76 -26.16
CA ASN A 586 -4.36 -15.57 -27.07
C ASN A 586 -4.58 -15.25 -28.56
N LYS A 587 -5.13 -14.08 -28.90
CA LYS A 587 -5.43 -13.62 -30.26
C LYS A 587 -4.92 -12.22 -30.47
N VAL A 588 -4.56 -11.89 -31.72
CA VAL A 588 -4.23 -10.52 -32.12
C VAL A 588 -5.48 -9.62 -31.95
N PHE A 589 -5.28 -8.47 -31.32
CA PHE A 589 -6.29 -7.43 -31.17
C PHE A 589 -5.97 -6.25 -32.10
N ARG A 590 -6.97 -5.70 -32.77
CA ARG A 590 -6.80 -4.50 -33.59
C ARG A 590 -7.30 -3.27 -32.85
N PHE A 591 -6.40 -2.31 -32.69
CA PHE A 591 -6.72 -1.01 -32.10
C PHE A 591 -6.36 0.10 -33.07
N LYS A 592 -7.40 0.75 -33.64
CA LYS A 592 -7.23 1.74 -34.72
C LYS A 592 -6.48 1.10 -35.91
N ASP A 593 -5.37 1.70 -36.33
CA ASP A 593 -4.54 1.23 -37.45
C ASP A 593 -3.39 0.31 -37.01
N SER A 594 -3.36 -0.08 -35.73
CA SER A 594 -2.31 -0.89 -35.13
C SER A 594 -2.81 -2.28 -34.70
N GLU A 595 -1.91 -3.23 -34.62
CA GLU A 595 -2.17 -4.58 -34.09
C GLU A 595 -1.40 -4.78 -32.79
N VAL A 596 -2.09 -5.30 -31.76
CA VAL A 596 -1.49 -5.75 -30.49
C VAL A 596 -1.45 -7.27 -30.53
N GLN A 597 -0.25 -7.85 -30.47
CA GLN A 597 -0.09 -9.30 -30.53
C GLN A 597 -0.75 -9.99 -29.33
N ALA A 598 -0.95 -11.32 -29.43
CA ALA A 598 -1.44 -12.13 -28.33
C ALA A 598 -0.47 -12.06 -27.15
N GLU A 599 -1.01 -11.87 -25.93
CA GLU A 599 -0.23 -11.80 -24.68
C GLU A 599 0.90 -10.76 -24.73
N ASP A 600 0.61 -9.59 -25.35
CA ASP A 600 1.57 -8.51 -25.58
C ASP A 600 0.93 -7.14 -25.36
N TYR A 601 1.68 -6.07 -25.56
CA TYR A 601 1.23 -4.70 -25.37
C TYR A 601 1.67 -3.76 -26.51
N LEU A 602 1.03 -2.60 -26.55
CA LEU A 602 1.36 -1.51 -27.49
C LEU A 602 1.37 -0.18 -26.72
N VAL A 603 2.45 0.57 -26.88
CA VAL A 603 2.55 1.95 -26.38
C VAL A 603 2.32 2.91 -27.53
N ILE A 604 1.35 3.80 -27.40
CA ILE A 604 1.03 4.86 -28.35
C ILE A 604 1.42 6.18 -27.71
N LYS A 605 2.36 6.89 -28.33
CA LYS A 605 2.76 8.24 -27.90
C LYS A 605 1.85 9.28 -28.55
N PRO A 606 1.60 10.42 -27.89
CA PRO A 606 0.91 11.54 -28.53
C PRO A 606 1.71 12.04 -29.73
N GLU A 607 0.98 12.55 -30.76
CA GLU A 607 1.60 13.17 -31.95
C GLU A 607 2.35 14.46 -31.65
#